data_1d20cbb9fcf76c9332ddeba8e171ad73
#
_entry.id   1d20cbb9fcf76c9332ddeba8e171ad73
#
_cell.length_a   1.000
_cell.length_b   1.000
_cell.length_c   1.000
_cell.angle_alpha   90.00
_cell.angle_beta   90.00
_cell.angle_gamma   90.00
#
_symmetry.space_group_name_H-M   'P 1'
#
loop_
_entity.id
_entity.type
_entity.pdbx_description
1 polymer ?
#
loop_
_entity_poly.entity_id
_entity_poly.type
_entity_poly.pdbx_seq_one_letter_code
_entity_poly.pdbx_strand_id
1 'polypeptide(L)'
;LDTTKFEIVLYDHGVGQATKASAGIISPWLSKRRNKKWYHLAKDGAAFFPKLVQDFSLGQSIYAQSGTIILRKTEQLAELADLAEERKKEAPEIGKIRLLKPEETSALLPLLKRMPALYISGGGKLDGKTFLNELSKRLTHKGIKQLHEKAHLKRAQDDWVIESESGKQNFDRVILSPGPALKALLAPLGYQTDIRPQKGQLVVFDTASSQSQDWPVAMLDGEADLIPFTDGKILLGATHENTDGWDLTPTEEAYRQLSENAASFLEEPQKLFAQSHHLQVGTRAHTSDFAPFFGPLPDDPGLLVASGLGSSGLTTGPFIGYLLAMYLNTGS
;
A
#
# COMPACT_ATOMS: atom_id res chain seq x y z
N LEU A 1 6.76 -7.92 17.38
CA LEU A 1 7.84 -8.14 18.36
C LEU A 1 7.22 -8.50 19.71
N ASP A 2 7.92 -9.36 20.44
CA ASP A 2 7.57 -9.78 21.79
C ASP A 2 8.00 -8.70 22.81
N THR A 3 7.04 -7.97 23.36
CA THR A 3 7.31 -6.89 24.33
C THR A 3 7.78 -7.38 25.70
N THR A 4 7.82 -8.70 25.95
CA THR A 4 8.46 -9.27 27.16
C THR A 4 9.97 -9.42 26.98
N LYS A 5 10.44 -9.42 25.74
CA LYS A 5 11.87 -9.58 25.38
C LYS A 5 12.51 -8.28 24.92
N PHE A 6 11.72 -7.34 24.41
CA PHE A 6 12.21 -6.11 23.81
C PHE A 6 11.53 -4.88 24.41
N GLU A 7 12.31 -3.90 24.80
CA GLU A 7 11.86 -2.53 24.96
C GLU A 7 11.88 -1.85 23.60
N ILE A 8 10.74 -1.28 23.19
CA ILE A 8 10.54 -0.79 21.82
C ILE A 8 10.26 0.70 21.85
N VAL A 9 10.97 1.46 21.02
CA VAL A 9 10.70 2.87 20.77
C VAL A 9 10.50 3.07 19.26
N LEU A 10 9.41 3.73 18.89
CA LEU A 10 9.11 4.10 17.51
C LEU A 10 9.36 5.60 17.30
N TYR A 11 10.19 5.94 16.32
CA TYR A 11 10.39 7.31 15.86
C TYR A 11 9.72 7.50 14.50
N ASP A 12 8.79 8.44 14.39
CA ASP A 12 8.11 8.78 13.14
C ASP A 12 7.78 10.28 13.09
N HIS A 13 8.47 11.03 12.26
CA HIS A 13 8.22 12.49 12.09
C HIS A 13 7.25 12.81 10.94
N GLY A 14 6.60 11.80 10.37
CA GLY A 14 5.46 11.96 9.48
C GLY A 14 5.80 12.40 8.04
N VAL A 15 7.03 12.20 7.58
CA VAL A 15 7.42 12.54 6.18
C VAL A 15 7.03 11.45 5.20
N GLY A 16 6.71 11.85 3.96
CA GLY A 16 6.40 10.95 2.84
C GLY A 16 4.95 10.48 2.78
N GLN A 17 4.34 10.09 3.88
CA GLN A 17 2.91 9.77 4.05
C GLN A 17 2.31 8.77 3.04
N ALA A 18 3.14 7.96 2.35
CA ALA A 18 2.69 7.07 1.28
C ALA A 18 1.51 6.16 1.69
N THR A 19 1.56 5.56 2.88
CA THR A 19 0.49 4.69 3.38
C THR A 19 -0.80 5.46 3.63
N LYS A 20 -0.72 6.68 4.20
CA LYS A 20 -1.91 7.50 4.49
C LYS A 20 -2.59 8.03 3.23
N ALA A 21 -1.82 8.21 2.14
CA ALA A 21 -2.30 8.70 0.85
C ALA A 21 -2.40 7.60 -0.21
N SER A 22 -2.54 6.34 0.20
CA SER A 22 -2.54 5.21 -0.73
C SER A 22 -3.95 4.89 -1.25
N ALA A 23 -4.02 4.32 -2.44
CA ALA A 23 -5.24 3.78 -3.02
C ALA A 23 -5.79 2.55 -2.27
N GLY A 24 -4.92 1.80 -1.60
CA GLY A 24 -5.32 0.70 -0.75
C GLY A 24 -5.68 -0.61 -1.44
N ILE A 25 -5.42 -0.77 -2.71
CA ILE A 25 -5.81 -1.96 -3.49
C ILE A 25 -4.99 -3.18 -3.09
N ILE A 26 -5.68 -4.27 -2.73
CA ILE A 26 -5.07 -5.57 -2.44
C ILE A 26 -5.54 -6.56 -3.51
N SER A 27 -4.85 -6.57 -4.65
CA SER A 27 -5.16 -7.47 -5.79
C SER A 27 -3.91 -7.62 -6.69
N PRO A 28 -2.85 -8.28 -6.22
CA PRO A 28 -1.57 -8.29 -6.93
C PRO A 28 -1.51 -9.30 -8.09
N TRP A 29 -2.42 -10.26 -8.12
CA TRP A 29 -2.27 -11.50 -8.90
C TRP A 29 -2.23 -11.30 -10.41
N LEU A 30 -2.85 -10.27 -10.96
CA LEU A 30 -2.88 -10.04 -12.42
C LEU A 30 -1.87 -9.00 -12.91
N SER A 31 -0.94 -8.60 -12.06
CA SER A 31 0.17 -7.75 -12.48
C SER A 31 1.03 -8.45 -13.54
N LYS A 32 1.31 -7.75 -14.64
CA LYS A 32 2.24 -8.18 -15.70
C LYS A 32 3.69 -7.74 -15.44
N ARG A 33 4.03 -7.33 -14.21
CA ARG A 33 5.42 -6.99 -13.85
C ARG A 33 6.34 -8.18 -14.06
N ARG A 34 7.51 -7.93 -14.66
CA ARG A 34 8.49 -8.99 -14.98
C ARG A 34 9.27 -9.49 -13.76
N ASN A 35 9.30 -8.72 -12.68
CA ASN A 35 10.02 -9.09 -11.47
C ASN A 35 9.29 -10.19 -10.69
N LYS A 36 9.80 -11.43 -10.80
CA LYS A 36 9.21 -12.59 -10.12
C LYS A 36 9.32 -12.49 -8.59
N LYS A 37 10.41 -11.93 -8.06
CA LYS A 37 10.61 -11.75 -6.61
C LYS A 37 9.53 -10.84 -6.03
N TRP A 38 9.23 -9.74 -6.74
CA TRP A 38 8.12 -8.86 -6.38
C TRP A 38 6.79 -9.60 -6.36
N TYR A 39 6.51 -10.42 -7.39
CA TYR A 39 5.25 -11.15 -7.49
C TYR A 39 5.07 -12.15 -6.34
N HIS A 40 6.09 -12.93 -6.00
CA HIS A 40 6.04 -13.87 -4.87
C HIS A 40 5.76 -13.14 -3.56
N LEU A 41 6.48 -12.06 -3.28
CA LEU A 41 6.27 -11.26 -2.08
C LEU A 41 4.85 -10.64 -2.02
N ALA A 42 4.35 -10.13 -3.15
CA ALA A 42 3.03 -9.51 -3.22
C ALA A 42 1.90 -10.55 -3.08
N LYS A 43 2.07 -11.74 -3.65
CA LYS A 43 1.17 -12.89 -3.49
C LYS A 43 1.12 -13.32 -2.01
N ASP A 44 2.28 -13.55 -1.40
CA ASP A 44 2.36 -13.97 0.00
C ASP A 44 1.84 -12.88 0.95
N GLY A 45 2.08 -11.59 0.61
CA GLY A 45 1.50 -10.45 1.31
C GLY A 45 -0.02 -10.44 1.24
N ALA A 46 -0.63 -10.74 0.08
CA ALA A 46 -2.08 -10.86 -0.04
C ALA A 46 -2.62 -12.06 0.75
N ALA A 47 -1.93 -13.21 0.70
CA ALA A 47 -2.28 -14.40 1.48
C ALA A 47 -2.20 -14.18 3.00
N PHE A 48 -1.41 -13.21 3.46
CA PHE A 48 -1.27 -12.85 4.87
C PHE A 48 -2.48 -12.09 5.44
N PHE A 49 -3.31 -11.45 4.61
CA PHE A 49 -4.42 -10.60 5.07
C PHE A 49 -5.43 -11.30 6.00
N PRO A 50 -5.88 -12.55 5.78
CA PRO A 50 -6.76 -13.22 6.72
C PRO A 50 -6.18 -13.30 8.14
N LYS A 51 -4.88 -13.61 8.25
CA LYS A 51 -4.16 -13.60 9.53
C LYS A 51 -4.06 -12.19 10.12
N LEU A 52 -3.72 -11.20 9.32
CA LEU A 52 -3.65 -9.80 9.75
C LEU A 52 -4.99 -9.32 10.30
N VAL A 53 -6.09 -9.60 9.59
CA VAL A 53 -7.46 -9.25 10.02
C VAL A 53 -7.81 -9.92 11.34
N GLN A 54 -7.50 -11.20 11.49
CA GLN A 54 -7.77 -11.96 12.72
C GLN A 54 -6.93 -11.42 13.89
N ASP A 55 -5.61 -11.29 13.74
CA ASP A 55 -4.68 -10.90 14.79
C ASP A 55 -4.97 -9.47 15.32
N PHE A 56 -5.40 -8.60 14.42
CA PHE A 56 -5.69 -7.21 14.73
C PHE A 56 -7.19 -6.89 14.81
N SER A 57 -8.07 -7.88 14.69
CA SER A 57 -9.54 -7.69 14.70
C SER A 57 -9.98 -6.51 13.82
N LEU A 58 -9.46 -6.45 12.59
CA LEU A 58 -9.70 -5.33 11.70
C LEU A 58 -11.15 -5.36 11.19
N GLY A 59 -11.87 -4.26 11.41
CA GLY A 59 -13.23 -4.10 10.89
C GLY A 59 -13.25 -3.81 9.38
N GLN A 60 -14.43 -3.93 8.76
CA GLN A 60 -14.63 -3.70 7.33
C GLN A 60 -14.32 -2.26 6.88
N SER A 61 -14.38 -1.29 7.77
CA SER A 61 -13.97 0.10 7.50
C SER A 61 -12.45 0.25 7.33
N ILE A 62 -11.66 -0.72 7.82
CA ILE A 62 -10.20 -0.75 7.68
C ILE A 62 -9.82 -1.63 6.50
N TYR A 63 -10.29 -2.89 6.49
CA TYR A 63 -10.05 -3.84 5.41
C TYR A 63 -11.34 -4.52 4.99
N ALA A 64 -11.62 -4.51 3.68
CA ALA A 64 -12.75 -5.22 3.10
C ALA A 64 -12.31 -6.04 1.89
N GLN A 65 -12.59 -7.34 1.92
CA GLN A 65 -12.45 -8.23 0.76
C GLN A 65 -13.71 -8.12 -0.10
N SER A 66 -13.81 -7.01 -0.86
CA SER A 66 -14.98 -6.66 -1.68
C SER A 66 -14.91 -7.20 -3.13
N GLY A 67 -13.82 -7.86 -3.48
CA GLY A 67 -13.52 -8.22 -4.86
C GLY A 67 -12.88 -7.11 -5.66
N THR A 68 -12.41 -7.46 -6.86
CA THR A 68 -11.84 -6.54 -7.84
C THR A 68 -12.45 -6.78 -9.20
N ILE A 69 -12.91 -5.71 -9.85
CA ILE A 69 -13.33 -5.68 -11.27
C ILE A 69 -12.16 -5.15 -12.09
N ILE A 70 -11.79 -5.85 -13.15
CA ILE A 70 -10.69 -5.46 -14.04
C ILE A 70 -11.29 -5.16 -15.41
N LEU A 71 -11.11 -3.92 -15.84
CA LEU A 71 -11.63 -3.41 -17.11
C LEU A 71 -10.51 -3.32 -18.13
N ARG A 72 -10.60 -4.09 -19.18
CA ARG A 72 -9.65 -4.14 -20.31
C ARG A 72 -10.43 -4.40 -21.60
N LYS A 73 -9.75 -4.36 -22.75
CA LYS A 73 -10.34 -4.80 -24.01
C LYS A 73 -10.76 -6.26 -23.92
N THR A 74 -11.84 -6.64 -24.61
CA THR A 74 -12.45 -7.98 -24.50
C THR A 74 -11.45 -9.10 -24.72
N GLU A 75 -10.55 -8.96 -25.70
CA GLU A 75 -9.53 -9.96 -26.02
C GLU A 75 -8.54 -10.18 -24.87
N GLN A 76 -8.21 -9.09 -24.13
CA GLN A 76 -7.30 -9.15 -22.99
C GLN A 76 -7.97 -9.76 -21.75
N LEU A 77 -9.31 -9.67 -21.62
CA LEU A 77 -10.02 -10.22 -20.49
C LEU A 77 -9.94 -11.76 -20.46
N ALA A 78 -10.01 -12.41 -21.60
CA ALA A 78 -9.86 -13.88 -21.71
C ALA A 78 -8.44 -14.29 -21.27
N GLU A 79 -7.41 -13.65 -21.80
CA GLU A 79 -6.01 -13.92 -21.40
C GLU A 79 -5.78 -13.71 -19.90
N LEU A 80 -6.39 -12.67 -19.31
CA LEU A 80 -6.26 -12.40 -17.89
C LEU A 80 -7.03 -13.41 -17.04
N ALA A 81 -8.16 -13.94 -17.53
CA ALA A 81 -8.89 -15.01 -16.86
C ALA A 81 -8.07 -16.30 -16.84
N ASP A 82 -7.46 -16.68 -17.96
CA ASP A 82 -6.57 -17.85 -18.05
C ASP A 82 -5.36 -17.70 -17.11
N LEU A 83 -4.74 -16.51 -17.10
CA LEU A 83 -3.64 -16.19 -16.17
C LEU A 83 -4.09 -16.28 -14.71
N ALA A 84 -5.30 -15.81 -14.39
CA ALA A 84 -5.85 -15.89 -13.04
C ALA A 84 -6.06 -17.34 -12.60
N GLU A 85 -6.62 -18.19 -13.47
CA GLU A 85 -6.83 -19.63 -13.18
C GLU A 85 -5.49 -20.37 -13.01
N GLU A 86 -4.47 -20.02 -13.81
CA GLU A 86 -3.12 -20.56 -13.62
C GLU A 86 -2.53 -20.15 -12.26
N ARG A 87 -2.56 -18.87 -11.96
CA ARG A 87 -1.99 -18.32 -10.70
C ARG A 87 -2.75 -18.77 -9.46
N LYS A 88 -4.02 -19.04 -9.57
CA LYS A 88 -4.85 -19.58 -8.49
C LYS A 88 -4.37 -20.94 -7.96
N LYS A 89 -3.65 -21.72 -8.75
CA LYS A 89 -3.04 -22.98 -8.31
C LYS A 89 -2.04 -22.78 -7.16
N GLU A 90 -1.34 -21.61 -7.16
CA GLU A 90 -0.36 -21.23 -6.15
C GLU A 90 -0.87 -20.12 -5.20
N ALA A 91 -2.02 -19.52 -5.51
CA ALA A 91 -2.64 -18.41 -4.79
C ALA A 91 -4.17 -18.63 -4.69
N PRO A 92 -4.62 -19.61 -3.89
CA PRO A 92 -6.06 -19.92 -3.77
C PRO A 92 -6.90 -18.74 -3.27
N GLU A 93 -6.28 -17.77 -2.62
CA GLU A 93 -6.89 -16.50 -2.17
C GLU A 93 -7.42 -15.64 -3.32
N ILE A 94 -7.03 -15.86 -4.57
CA ILE A 94 -7.67 -15.26 -5.76
C ILE A 94 -9.19 -15.50 -5.74
N GLY A 95 -9.62 -16.63 -5.23
CA GLY A 95 -11.03 -16.94 -5.04
C GLY A 95 -11.76 -17.26 -6.34
N LYS A 96 -12.98 -16.74 -6.49
CA LYS A 96 -13.79 -16.94 -7.70
C LYS A 96 -13.32 -15.99 -8.80
N ILE A 97 -13.17 -16.56 -10.01
CA ILE A 97 -12.80 -15.83 -11.23
C ILE A 97 -14.02 -15.87 -12.16
N ARG A 98 -14.49 -14.73 -12.62
CA ARG A 98 -15.67 -14.63 -13.49
C ARG A 98 -15.48 -13.58 -14.57
N LEU A 99 -15.75 -13.94 -15.82
CA LEU A 99 -15.99 -12.97 -16.88
C LEU A 99 -17.42 -12.43 -16.70
N LEU A 100 -17.53 -11.13 -16.47
CA LEU A 100 -18.79 -10.44 -16.27
C LEU A 100 -19.34 -9.94 -17.60
N LYS A 101 -20.66 -10.11 -17.77
CA LYS A 101 -21.43 -9.41 -18.82
C LYS A 101 -21.56 -7.92 -18.47
N PRO A 102 -21.84 -7.06 -19.47
CA PRO A 102 -21.98 -5.61 -19.25
C PRO A 102 -22.95 -5.24 -18.13
N GLU A 103 -24.08 -5.94 -18.03
CA GLU A 103 -25.10 -5.68 -17.02
C GLU A 103 -24.64 -6.09 -15.62
N GLU A 104 -23.85 -7.18 -15.52
CA GLU A 104 -23.29 -7.65 -14.24
C GLU A 104 -22.24 -6.66 -13.70
N THR A 105 -21.43 -6.07 -14.58
CA THR A 105 -20.42 -5.06 -14.20
C THR A 105 -21.09 -3.83 -13.58
N SER A 106 -22.09 -3.25 -14.23
CA SER A 106 -22.80 -2.09 -13.70
C SER A 106 -23.66 -2.42 -12.47
N ALA A 107 -24.15 -3.64 -12.34
CA ALA A 107 -24.87 -4.08 -11.15
C ALA A 107 -23.94 -4.21 -9.93
N LEU A 108 -22.68 -4.67 -10.11
CA LEU A 108 -21.69 -4.77 -9.04
C LEU A 108 -21.10 -3.42 -8.62
N LEU A 109 -20.88 -2.53 -9.58
CA LEU A 109 -20.39 -1.18 -9.33
C LEU A 109 -21.15 -0.17 -10.21
N PRO A 110 -22.22 0.46 -9.67
CA PRO A 110 -23.11 1.34 -10.44
C PRO A 110 -22.45 2.59 -11.02
N LEU A 111 -21.25 2.92 -10.61
CA LEU A 111 -20.47 4.02 -11.21
C LEU A 111 -19.94 3.69 -12.60
N LEU A 112 -19.84 2.40 -12.95
CA LEU A 112 -19.28 1.96 -14.22
C LEU A 112 -20.33 1.85 -15.31
N LYS A 113 -19.93 2.18 -16.55
CA LYS A 113 -20.70 1.85 -17.76
C LYS A 113 -20.94 0.35 -17.87
N ARG A 114 -21.95 -0.02 -18.62
CA ARG A 114 -22.20 -1.39 -19.03
C ARG A 114 -21.12 -1.85 -20.00
N MET A 115 -20.14 -2.59 -19.51
CA MET A 115 -19.03 -3.12 -20.30
C MET A 115 -18.55 -4.47 -19.72
N PRO A 116 -18.01 -5.36 -20.55
CA PRO A 116 -17.46 -6.63 -20.06
C PRO A 116 -16.27 -6.38 -19.13
N ALA A 117 -16.10 -7.24 -18.13
CA ALA A 117 -15.01 -7.15 -17.18
C ALA A 117 -14.58 -8.52 -16.66
N LEU A 118 -13.43 -8.59 -16.02
CA LEU A 118 -13.02 -9.75 -15.23
C LEU A 118 -13.21 -9.43 -13.75
N TYR A 119 -13.86 -10.33 -13.02
CA TYR A 119 -14.05 -10.22 -11.58
C TYR A 119 -13.25 -11.27 -10.83
N ILE A 120 -12.59 -10.85 -9.75
CA ILE A 120 -11.82 -11.68 -8.84
C ILE A 120 -12.32 -11.43 -7.42
N SER A 121 -12.89 -12.48 -6.77
CA SER A 121 -13.50 -12.30 -5.45
C SER A 121 -12.50 -12.12 -4.31
N GLY A 122 -11.25 -12.55 -4.49
CA GLY A 122 -10.20 -12.42 -3.49
C GLY A 122 -9.64 -11.02 -3.34
N GLY A 123 -9.91 -10.14 -4.32
CA GLY A 123 -9.47 -8.75 -4.26
C GLY A 123 -10.09 -7.98 -3.09
N GLY A 124 -9.41 -6.97 -2.62
CA GLY A 124 -9.87 -6.18 -1.49
C GLY A 124 -9.27 -4.78 -1.46
N LYS A 125 -9.64 -4.05 -0.42
CA LYS A 125 -9.21 -2.68 -0.16
C LYS A 125 -8.86 -2.48 1.30
N LEU A 126 -7.79 -1.71 1.55
CA LEU A 126 -7.30 -1.36 2.89
C LEU A 126 -7.21 0.16 3.00
N ASP A 127 -7.94 0.77 3.94
CA ASP A 127 -7.77 2.18 4.28
C ASP A 127 -6.46 2.37 5.05
N GLY A 128 -5.43 2.85 4.36
CA GLY A 128 -4.08 2.98 4.94
C GLY A 128 -4.03 3.95 6.11
N LYS A 129 -4.78 5.04 6.09
CA LYS A 129 -4.83 6.03 7.18
C LYS A 129 -5.49 5.43 8.43
N THR A 130 -6.64 4.80 8.26
CA THR A 130 -7.39 4.19 9.37
C THR A 130 -6.61 2.99 9.94
N PHE A 131 -5.95 2.20 9.08
CA PHE A 131 -5.08 1.11 9.50
C PHE A 131 -3.91 1.59 10.37
N LEU A 132 -3.18 2.63 9.96
CA LEU A 132 -2.08 3.19 10.75
C LEU A 132 -2.57 3.74 12.10
N ASN A 133 -3.73 4.39 12.12
CA ASN A 133 -4.33 4.87 13.37
C ASN A 133 -4.64 3.72 14.33
N GLU A 134 -5.16 2.60 13.81
CA GLU A 134 -5.43 1.40 14.60
C GLU A 134 -4.14 0.78 15.14
N LEU A 135 -3.09 0.68 14.30
CA LEU A 135 -1.78 0.20 14.75
C LEU A 135 -1.19 1.09 15.86
N SER A 136 -1.24 2.42 15.69
CA SER A 136 -0.72 3.36 16.68
C SER A 136 -1.44 3.21 18.05
N LYS A 137 -2.78 3.07 18.05
CA LYS A 137 -3.54 2.80 19.30
C LYS A 137 -3.05 1.52 19.96
N ARG A 138 -2.81 0.45 19.20
CA ARG A 138 -2.35 -0.82 19.75
C ARG A 138 -0.93 -0.75 20.29
N LEU A 139 -0.05 0.01 19.65
CA LEU A 139 1.29 0.27 20.17
C LEU A 139 1.21 0.99 21.52
N THR A 140 0.35 2.01 21.63
CA THR A 140 0.10 2.71 22.90
C THR A 140 -0.42 1.77 23.98
N HIS A 141 -1.40 0.92 23.68
CA HIS A 141 -1.94 -0.06 24.65
C HIS A 141 -0.89 -1.08 25.12
N LYS A 142 0.11 -1.38 24.26
CA LYS A 142 1.24 -2.25 24.63
C LYS A 142 2.38 -1.50 25.36
N GLY A 143 2.20 -0.22 25.66
CA GLY A 143 3.21 0.60 26.33
C GLY A 143 4.41 0.97 25.45
N ILE A 144 4.30 0.81 24.14
CA ILE A 144 5.39 1.17 23.20
C ILE A 144 5.44 2.68 23.07
N LYS A 145 6.62 3.24 23.35
CA LYS A 145 6.87 4.69 23.23
C LYS A 145 6.89 5.10 21.75
N GLN A 146 6.03 6.04 21.38
CA GLN A 146 5.94 6.61 20.04
C GLN A 146 6.39 8.08 20.10
N LEU A 147 7.44 8.43 19.36
CA LEU A 147 8.02 9.77 19.29
C LEU A 147 7.82 10.34 17.89
N HIS A 148 7.12 11.46 17.82
CA HIS A 148 6.90 12.19 16.55
C HIS A 148 8.08 13.13 16.24
N GLU A 149 9.27 12.55 16.19
CA GLU A 149 10.54 13.24 16.07
C GLU A 149 11.37 12.68 14.93
N LYS A 150 12.20 13.53 14.34
CA LYS A 150 13.20 13.09 13.39
C LYS A 150 14.35 12.40 14.12
N ALA A 151 14.63 11.16 13.74
CA ALA A 151 15.71 10.37 14.29
C ALA A 151 16.94 10.39 13.39
N HIS A 152 18.11 10.55 13.98
CA HIS A 152 19.41 10.44 13.34
C HIS A 152 20.14 9.22 13.89
N LEU A 153 20.57 8.33 13.00
CA LEU A 153 21.25 7.10 13.35
C LEU A 153 22.77 7.32 13.35
N LYS A 154 23.44 6.87 14.39
CA LYS A 154 24.90 6.82 14.49
C LYS A 154 25.35 5.46 15.01
N ARG A 155 26.53 5.01 14.59
CA ARG A 155 27.17 3.84 15.17
C ARG A 155 28.03 4.24 16.35
N ALA A 156 27.98 3.49 17.45
CA ALA A 156 28.84 3.67 18.61
C ALA A 156 29.33 2.30 19.09
N GLN A 157 30.57 1.96 18.76
CA GLN A 157 31.18 0.64 19.06
C GLN A 157 30.27 -0.53 18.64
N ASP A 158 29.68 -1.22 19.59
CA ASP A 158 28.81 -2.40 19.34
C ASP A 158 27.30 -2.06 19.28
N ASP A 159 26.92 -0.82 19.62
CA ASP A 159 25.53 -0.35 19.72
C ASP A 159 25.17 0.67 18.65
N TRP A 160 23.87 0.93 18.55
CA TRP A 160 23.30 1.99 17.74
C TRP A 160 22.84 3.16 18.62
N VAL A 161 23.20 4.37 18.24
CA VAL A 161 22.76 5.60 18.91
C VAL A 161 21.74 6.29 18.04
N ILE A 162 20.56 6.52 18.59
CA ILE A 162 19.53 7.40 17.98
C ILE A 162 19.61 8.75 18.66
N GLU A 163 19.80 9.79 17.86
CA GLU A 163 19.72 11.19 18.28
C GLU A 163 18.43 11.81 17.75
N SER A 164 17.67 12.43 18.62
CA SER A 164 16.43 13.15 18.30
C SER A 164 16.30 14.40 19.18
N GLU A 165 15.18 15.11 19.05
CA GLU A 165 14.88 16.28 19.91
C GLU A 165 14.81 15.89 21.40
N SER A 166 14.35 14.70 21.72
CA SER A 166 14.29 14.15 23.09
C SER A 166 15.65 13.74 23.66
N GLY A 167 16.73 13.84 22.87
CA GLY A 167 18.11 13.50 23.30
C GLY A 167 18.71 12.30 22.56
N LYS A 168 19.62 11.61 23.25
CA LYS A 168 20.35 10.43 22.73
C LYS A 168 19.93 9.19 23.49
N GLN A 169 19.72 8.10 22.77
CA GLN A 169 19.41 6.81 23.35
C GLN A 169 20.15 5.68 22.58
N ASN A 170 20.66 4.69 23.32
CA ASN A 170 21.35 3.53 22.75
C ASN A 170 20.35 2.38 22.53
N PHE A 171 20.60 1.60 21.47
CA PHE A 171 19.79 0.44 21.09
C PHE A 171 20.66 -0.69 20.57
N ASP A 172 20.38 -1.93 20.99
CA ASP A 172 21.05 -3.14 20.49
C ASP A 172 20.61 -3.46 19.05
N ARG A 173 19.40 -3.08 18.68
CA ARG A 173 18.79 -3.38 17.38
C ARG A 173 18.04 -2.17 16.85
N VAL A 174 18.14 -1.93 15.55
CA VAL A 174 17.40 -0.87 14.87
C VAL A 174 16.71 -1.42 13.63
N ILE A 175 15.46 -1.07 13.40
CA ILE A 175 14.73 -1.35 12.16
C ILE A 175 14.49 -0.02 11.46
N LEU A 176 15.08 0.18 10.28
CA LEU A 176 14.87 1.34 9.44
C LEU A 176 13.80 1.06 8.38
N SER A 177 12.64 1.69 8.53
CA SER A 177 11.55 1.64 7.55
C SER A 177 11.00 3.02 7.15
N PRO A 178 11.88 4.01 6.88
CA PRO A 178 11.51 5.41 6.65
C PRO A 178 11.06 5.68 5.21
N GLY A 179 10.71 4.65 4.45
CA GLY A 179 10.35 4.79 3.04
C GLY A 179 11.51 5.37 2.20
N PRO A 180 11.27 6.43 1.40
CA PRO A 180 12.32 6.99 0.53
C PRO A 180 13.46 7.69 1.28
N ALA A 181 13.29 8.03 2.57
CA ALA A 181 14.34 8.65 3.38
C ALA A 181 15.46 7.66 3.80
N LEU A 182 15.30 6.35 3.57
CA LEU A 182 16.29 5.33 3.93
C LEU A 182 17.67 5.61 3.30
N LYS A 183 17.69 6.09 2.05
CA LYS A 183 18.94 6.45 1.37
C LYS A 183 19.77 7.45 2.18
N ALA A 184 19.15 8.49 2.73
CA ALA A 184 19.82 9.52 3.51
C ALA A 184 20.31 9.01 4.88
N LEU A 185 19.60 8.02 5.47
CA LEU A 185 20.01 7.40 6.74
C LEU A 185 21.17 6.42 6.58
N LEU A 186 21.23 5.71 5.46
CA LEU A 186 22.27 4.69 5.22
C LEU A 186 23.55 5.26 4.60
N ALA A 187 23.49 6.38 3.86
CA ALA A 187 24.67 6.98 3.21
C ALA A 187 25.81 7.33 4.19
N PRO A 188 25.57 7.92 5.39
CA PRO A 188 26.63 8.19 6.35
C PRO A 188 27.31 6.93 6.92
N LEU A 189 26.63 5.77 6.80
CA LEU A 189 27.15 4.46 7.23
C LEU A 189 27.90 3.71 6.10
N GLY A 190 28.05 4.35 4.93
CA GLY A 190 28.74 3.78 3.77
C GLY A 190 27.89 2.91 2.86
N TYR A 191 26.58 2.73 3.16
CA TYR A 191 25.70 1.93 2.32
C TYR A 191 25.06 2.75 1.20
N GLN A 192 25.00 2.18 0.02
CA GLN A 192 24.32 2.77 -1.15
C GLN A 192 23.01 2.04 -1.44
N THR A 193 21.98 2.77 -1.77
CA THR A 193 20.66 2.22 -2.11
C THR A 193 20.13 2.88 -3.37
N ASP A 194 19.44 2.09 -4.21
CA ASP A 194 18.70 2.58 -5.38
C ASP A 194 17.26 2.96 -4.99
N ILE A 195 17.11 3.82 -4.00
CA ILE A 195 15.80 4.35 -3.61
C ILE A 195 15.65 5.76 -4.14
N ARG A 196 14.47 6.01 -4.75
CA ARG A 196 14.08 7.31 -5.26
C ARG A 196 12.69 7.67 -4.71
N PRO A 197 12.47 8.93 -4.33
CA PRO A 197 11.14 9.41 -4.01
C PRO A 197 10.31 9.51 -5.29
N GLN A 198 9.08 8.98 -5.26
CA GLN A 198 8.11 9.10 -6.33
C GLN A 198 6.82 9.65 -5.77
N LYS A 199 6.41 10.83 -6.21
CA LYS A 199 5.15 11.44 -5.83
C LYS A 199 3.98 10.66 -6.43
N GLY A 200 2.92 10.52 -5.67
CA GLY A 200 1.64 9.97 -6.13
C GLY A 200 0.50 10.77 -5.56
N GLN A 201 -0.46 11.09 -6.41
CA GLN A 201 -1.65 11.83 -6.06
C GLN A 201 -2.89 11.01 -6.39
N LEU A 202 -3.90 11.11 -5.56
CA LEU A 202 -5.22 10.55 -5.82
C LEU A 202 -6.30 11.54 -5.39
N VAL A 203 -7.45 11.45 -6.06
CA VAL A 203 -8.64 12.26 -5.74
C VAL A 203 -9.53 11.47 -4.81
N VAL A 204 -10.03 12.10 -3.76
CA VAL A 204 -11.05 11.56 -2.87
C VAL A 204 -12.34 12.34 -3.12
N PHE A 205 -13.38 11.68 -3.60
CA PHE A 205 -14.72 12.22 -3.73
C PHE A 205 -15.57 11.84 -2.52
N ASP A 206 -16.29 12.78 -1.97
CA ASP A 206 -17.29 12.57 -0.93
C ASP A 206 -18.67 12.49 -1.57
N THR A 207 -19.20 11.29 -1.75
CA THR A 207 -20.51 11.04 -2.36
C THR A 207 -21.55 10.73 -1.29
N ALA A 208 -22.84 10.81 -1.66
CA ALA A 208 -23.94 10.45 -0.75
C ALA A 208 -24.23 8.93 -0.70
N SER A 209 -23.40 8.08 -1.31
CA SER A 209 -23.69 6.65 -1.42
C SER A 209 -23.37 5.90 -0.12
N SER A 210 -24.38 5.42 0.57
CA SER A 210 -24.23 4.57 1.77
C SER A 210 -23.80 3.13 1.46
N GLN A 211 -23.88 2.69 0.21
CA GLN A 211 -23.53 1.32 -0.21
C GLN A 211 -22.11 1.17 -0.74
N SER A 212 -21.34 2.26 -0.79
CA SER A 212 -20.01 2.26 -1.40
C SER A 212 -19.01 1.28 -0.73
N GLN A 213 -19.22 0.96 0.53
CA GLN A 213 -18.39 -0.01 1.24
C GLN A 213 -18.42 -1.43 0.62
N ASP A 214 -19.57 -1.84 0.06
CA ASP A 214 -19.79 -3.18 -0.48
C ASP A 214 -19.33 -3.29 -1.94
N TRP A 215 -19.07 -2.16 -2.59
CA TRP A 215 -18.65 -2.14 -3.98
C TRP A 215 -17.21 -2.64 -4.13
N PRO A 216 -16.92 -3.45 -5.16
CA PRO A 216 -15.57 -3.90 -5.47
C PRO A 216 -14.70 -2.74 -5.92
N VAL A 217 -13.39 -2.94 -5.84
CA VAL A 217 -12.39 -2.08 -6.49
C VAL A 217 -12.52 -2.24 -8.01
N ALA A 218 -12.45 -1.15 -8.78
CA ALA A 218 -12.36 -1.22 -10.23
C ALA A 218 -10.97 -0.79 -10.71
N MET A 219 -10.24 -1.73 -11.30
CA MET A 219 -8.94 -1.50 -11.93
C MET A 219 -9.17 -1.17 -13.41
N LEU A 220 -9.12 0.12 -13.74
CA LEU A 220 -9.36 0.61 -15.08
C LEU A 220 -8.15 0.35 -15.98
N ASP A 221 -8.34 0.46 -17.30
CA ASP A 221 -7.24 0.45 -18.23
C ASP A 221 -6.53 1.82 -18.22
N GLY A 222 -5.34 1.86 -17.62
CA GLY A 222 -4.60 3.09 -17.37
C GLY A 222 -4.18 3.26 -15.90
N GLU A 223 -4.07 4.51 -15.44
CA GLU A 223 -3.58 4.84 -14.09
C GLU A 223 -4.67 5.31 -13.11
N ALA A 224 -5.93 5.17 -13.47
CA ALA A 224 -7.05 5.76 -12.72
C ALA A 224 -7.99 4.69 -12.17
N ASP A 225 -7.57 3.94 -11.17
CA ASP A 225 -8.42 2.95 -10.50
C ASP A 225 -9.47 3.64 -9.62
N LEU A 226 -10.66 3.02 -9.47
CA LEU A 226 -11.72 3.46 -8.57
C LEU A 226 -11.76 2.57 -7.34
N ILE A 227 -11.68 3.19 -6.16
CA ILE A 227 -11.65 2.47 -4.90
C ILE A 227 -12.75 3.02 -3.99
N PRO A 228 -13.92 2.37 -3.95
CA PRO A 228 -15.00 2.76 -3.05
C PRO A 228 -14.71 2.35 -1.61
N PHE A 229 -14.84 3.28 -0.67
CA PHE A 229 -14.72 3.04 0.77
C PHE A 229 -16.05 3.30 1.48
N THR A 230 -16.05 3.21 2.80
CA THR A 230 -17.20 3.54 3.65
C THR A 230 -17.64 5.00 3.51
N ASP A 231 -18.85 5.29 3.93
CA ASP A 231 -19.40 6.65 4.03
C ASP A 231 -19.39 7.44 2.71
N GLY A 232 -19.56 6.75 1.58
CA GLY A 232 -19.64 7.39 0.27
C GLY A 232 -18.29 7.88 -0.28
N LYS A 233 -17.17 7.54 0.33
CA LYS A 233 -15.86 7.92 -0.19
C LYS A 233 -15.47 7.07 -1.39
N ILE A 234 -15.17 7.75 -2.49
CA ILE A 234 -14.67 7.12 -3.73
C ILE A 234 -13.29 7.71 -4.02
N LEU A 235 -12.26 6.88 -4.00
CA LEU A 235 -10.91 7.27 -4.41
C LEU A 235 -10.73 7.01 -5.89
N LEU A 236 -10.05 7.92 -6.56
CA LEU A 236 -9.63 7.80 -7.96
C LEU A 236 -8.13 8.04 -8.04
N GLY A 237 -7.36 7.05 -8.50
CA GLY A 237 -5.90 7.20 -8.53
C GLY A 237 -5.13 5.91 -8.82
N ALA A 238 -3.85 6.06 -8.93
CA ALA A 238 -3.10 7.25 -8.55
C ALA A 238 -2.04 7.61 -9.62
N THR A 239 -1.58 8.86 -9.62
CA THR A 239 -0.47 9.29 -10.49
C THR A 239 0.87 8.66 -10.11
N HIS A 240 1.84 8.70 -11.04
CA HIS A 240 3.22 8.28 -10.85
C HIS A 240 4.17 9.37 -11.35
N GLU A 241 4.65 10.21 -10.43
CA GLU A 241 5.45 11.39 -10.75
C GLU A 241 6.88 11.20 -10.25
N ASN A 242 7.85 11.17 -11.17
CA ASN A 242 9.25 10.91 -10.86
C ASN A 242 10.07 12.17 -10.58
N THR A 243 9.51 13.34 -10.86
CA THR A 243 10.07 14.66 -10.52
C THR A 243 9.46 15.16 -9.22
N ASP A 244 10.23 15.93 -8.46
CA ASP A 244 9.79 16.58 -7.20
C ASP A 244 9.10 15.63 -6.21
N GLY A 245 9.62 14.40 -6.13
CA GLY A 245 9.00 13.32 -5.38
C GLY A 245 8.77 13.59 -3.88
N TRP A 246 9.40 14.62 -3.31
CA TRP A 246 9.19 15.07 -1.92
C TRP A 246 8.17 16.21 -1.79
N ASP A 247 7.74 16.82 -2.89
CA ASP A 247 6.71 17.84 -2.87
C ASP A 247 5.33 17.20 -2.68
N LEU A 248 4.71 17.44 -1.53
CA LEU A 248 3.37 16.98 -1.19
C LEU A 248 2.27 17.96 -1.57
N THR A 249 2.57 19.01 -2.35
CA THR A 249 1.56 19.94 -2.84
C THR A 249 0.67 19.27 -3.87
N PRO A 250 -0.67 19.26 -3.70
CA PRO A 250 -1.58 18.74 -4.70
C PRO A 250 -1.60 19.63 -5.96
N THR A 251 -1.87 19.04 -7.12
CA THR A 251 -1.89 19.74 -8.39
C THR A 251 -3.20 19.54 -9.15
N GLU A 252 -3.71 20.60 -9.79
CA GLU A 252 -4.87 20.53 -10.68
C GLU A 252 -4.60 19.59 -11.89
N GLU A 253 -3.37 19.49 -12.31
CA GLU A 253 -2.97 18.60 -13.40
C GLU A 253 -3.22 17.13 -13.05
N ALA A 254 -2.91 16.71 -11.81
CA ALA A 254 -3.21 15.35 -11.35
C ALA A 254 -4.73 15.07 -11.34
N TYR A 255 -5.53 16.03 -10.87
CA TYR A 255 -6.99 15.93 -10.92
C TYR A 255 -7.48 15.75 -12.35
N ARG A 256 -7.03 16.62 -13.27
CA ARG A 256 -7.41 16.59 -14.68
C ARG A 256 -7.03 15.26 -15.33
N GLN A 257 -5.78 14.82 -15.18
CA GLN A 257 -5.27 13.56 -15.74
C GLN A 257 -6.10 12.34 -15.26
N LEU A 258 -6.33 12.23 -13.96
CA LEU A 258 -7.08 11.12 -13.38
C LEU A 258 -8.53 11.12 -13.82
N SER A 259 -9.17 12.29 -13.85
CA SER A 259 -10.56 12.43 -14.27
C SER A 259 -10.75 12.11 -15.75
N GLU A 260 -9.87 12.59 -16.63
CA GLU A 260 -9.88 12.29 -18.06
C GLU A 260 -9.70 10.79 -18.32
N ASN A 261 -8.75 10.14 -17.63
CA ASN A 261 -8.49 8.71 -17.76
C ASN A 261 -9.70 7.86 -17.31
N ALA A 262 -10.42 8.28 -16.26
CA ALA A 262 -11.57 7.54 -15.75
C ALA A 262 -12.86 7.78 -16.54
N ALA A 263 -13.03 8.94 -17.16
CA ALA A 263 -14.31 9.39 -17.75
C ALA A 263 -14.91 8.39 -18.75
N SER A 264 -14.07 7.71 -19.54
CA SER A 264 -14.54 6.74 -20.54
C SER A 264 -15.16 5.47 -19.93
N PHE A 265 -14.86 5.16 -18.67
CA PHE A 265 -15.34 3.98 -17.94
C PHE A 265 -16.56 4.26 -17.06
N LEU A 266 -16.83 5.54 -16.76
CA LEU A 266 -17.91 5.94 -15.86
C LEU A 266 -19.24 6.12 -16.63
N GLU A 267 -20.36 5.70 -16.01
CA GLU A 267 -21.70 5.88 -16.57
C GLU A 267 -22.07 7.37 -16.61
N GLU A 268 -21.85 8.08 -15.52
CA GLU A 268 -22.17 9.49 -15.37
C GLU A 268 -20.97 10.27 -14.78
N PRO A 269 -19.89 10.46 -15.57
CA PRO A 269 -18.64 11.06 -15.04
C PRO A 269 -18.89 12.45 -14.46
N GLN A 270 -19.79 13.25 -15.06
CA GLN A 270 -20.11 14.60 -14.58
C GLN A 270 -20.72 14.59 -13.18
N LYS A 271 -21.51 13.55 -12.82
CA LYS A 271 -22.08 13.43 -11.49
C LYS A 271 -21.00 13.15 -10.43
N LEU A 272 -20.03 12.29 -10.74
CA LEU A 272 -18.93 12.03 -9.82
C LEU A 272 -18.03 13.26 -9.68
N PHE A 273 -17.64 13.87 -10.80
CA PHE A 273 -16.70 14.99 -10.79
C PHE A 273 -17.30 16.29 -10.23
N ALA A 274 -18.62 16.41 -10.16
CA ALA A 274 -19.31 17.51 -9.48
C ALA A 274 -19.37 17.35 -7.95
N GLN A 275 -18.98 16.19 -7.39
CA GLN A 275 -18.96 15.99 -5.94
C GLN A 275 -17.85 16.80 -5.28
N SER A 276 -18.04 17.09 -3.99
CA SER A 276 -16.96 17.61 -3.15
C SER A 276 -15.78 16.67 -3.20
N HIS A 277 -14.57 17.22 -3.39
CA HIS A 277 -13.36 16.41 -3.49
C HIS A 277 -12.12 17.13 -2.95
N HIS A 278 -11.11 16.35 -2.65
CA HIS A 278 -9.77 16.82 -2.33
C HIS A 278 -8.73 15.84 -2.85
N LEU A 279 -7.49 16.29 -3.00
CA LEU A 279 -6.38 15.40 -3.37
C LEU A 279 -5.63 14.96 -2.13
N GLN A 280 -5.23 13.68 -2.13
CA GLN A 280 -4.26 13.13 -1.20
C GLN A 280 -2.95 12.90 -1.94
N VAL A 281 -1.85 13.29 -1.30
CA VAL A 281 -0.50 13.22 -1.89
C VAL A 281 0.43 12.47 -0.97
N GLY A 282 1.25 11.60 -1.54
CA GLY A 282 2.25 10.85 -0.79
C GLY A 282 3.48 10.53 -1.62
N THR A 283 4.59 10.24 -0.93
CA THR A 283 5.87 9.91 -1.55
C THR A 283 6.17 8.42 -1.40
N ARG A 284 6.19 7.69 -2.50
CA ARG A 284 6.57 6.27 -2.53
C ARG A 284 8.08 6.11 -2.51
N ALA A 285 8.56 5.04 -1.91
CA ALA A 285 9.93 4.56 -2.07
C ALA A 285 10.01 3.68 -3.31
N HIS A 286 10.55 4.21 -4.40
CA HIS A 286 10.67 3.53 -5.69
C HIS A 286 12.08 2.99 -5.91
N THR A 287 12.21 1.77 -6.45
CA THR A 287 13.46 1.15 -6.90
C THR A 287 13.42 0.93 -8.40
N SER A 288 14.56 0.92 -9.09
CA SER A 288 14.63 0.75 -10.54
C SER A 288 14.10 -0.61 -11.02
N ASP A 289 14.19 -1.63 -10.18
CA ASP A 289 13.72 -3.00 -10.46
C ASP A 289 12.30 -3.28 -9.93
N PHE A 290 11.66 -2.29 -9.29
CA PHE A 290 10.33 -2.37 -8.66
C PHE A 290 10.23 -3.41 -7.53
N ALA A 291 11.36 -3.89 -6.98
CA ALA A 291 11.36 -4.85 -5.91
C ALA A 291 11.62 -4.21 -4.54
N PRO A 292 10.79 -4.51 -3.53
CA PRO A 292 11.14 -4.24 -2.15
C PRO A 292 12.40 -4.99 -1.72
N PHE A 293 13.12 -4.41 -0.78
CA PHE A 293 14.19 -5.11 -0.08
C PHE A 293 14.01 -4.94 1.43
N PHE A 294 14.33 -5.98 2.18
CA PHE A 294 14.20 -6.01 3.64
C PHE A 294 15.10 -7.09 4.23
N GLY A 295 15.43 -6.92 5.50
CA GLY A 295 16.25 -7.86 6.25
C GLY A 295 17.42 -7.17 6.97
N PRO A 296 18.31 -7.95 7.63
CA PRO A 296 19.53 -7.44 8.24
C PRO A 296 20.53 -7.01 7.17
N LEU A 297 21.33 -6.00 7.48
CA LEU A 297 22.46 -5.63 6.64
C LEU A 297 23.59 -6.67 6.78
N PRO A 298 24.32 -7.00 5.69
CA PRO A 298 25.32 -8.08 5.71
C PRO A 298 26.41 -7.91 6.79
N ASP A 299 26.90 -6.68 6.95
CA ASP A 299 27.97 -6.37 7.88
C ASP A 299 27.48 -5.89 9.26
N ASP A 300 26.15 -5.68 9.39
CA ASP A 300 25.51 -5.14 10.57
C ASP A 300 24.19 -5.87 10.88
N PRO A 301 24.24 -7.11 11.41
CA PRO A 301 23.02 -7.89 11.65
C PRO A 301 22.08 -7.29 12.71
N GLY A 302 22.56 -6.33 13.49
CA GLY A 302 21.77 -5.53 14.43
C GLY A 302 20.96 -4.41 13.76
N LEU A 303 21.28 -4.09 12.50
CA LEU A 303 20.58 -3.06 11.71
C LEU A 303 19.74 -3.72 10.60
N LEU A 304 18.43 -3.67 10.76
CA LEU A 304 17.50 -4.19 9.77
C LEU A 304 16.92 -3.04 8.95
N VAL A 305 16.61 -3.33 7.71
CA VAL A 305 16.03 -2.34 6.79
C VAL A 305 14.78 -2.90 6.13
N ALA A 306 13.86 -2.02 5.76
CA ALA A 306 12.74 -2.34 4.86
C ALA A 306 12.37 -1.10 4.04
N SER A 307 12.48 -1.19 2.72
CA SER A 307 12.09 -0.11 1.82
C SER A 307 11.89 -0.59 0.37
N GLY A 308 11.67 0.36 -0.55
CA GLY A 308 11.49 0.05 -1.96
C GLY A 308 10.12 -0.53 -2.31
N LEU A 309 9.10 -0.39 -1.43
CA LEU A 309 7.80 -1.03 -1.59
C LEU A 309 6.95 -0.44 -2.74
N GLY A 310 7.30 0.74 -3.23
CA GLY A 310 6.65 1.38 -4.37
C GLY A 310 5.13 1.50 -4.20
N SER A 311 4.38 1.08 -5.22
CA SER A 311 2.90 1.09 -5.20
C SER A 311 2.28 -0.13 -4.50
N SER A 312 3.07 -1.12 -4.07
CA SER A 312 2.58 -2.35 -3.44
C SER A 312 2.74 -2.37 -1.91
N GLY A 313 3.07 -1.23 -1.31
CA GLY A 313 3.41 -1.13 0.10
C GLY A 313 2.34 -1.64 1.05
N LEU A 314 1.06 -1.38 0.78
CA LEU A 314 -0.03 -1.91 1.62
C LEU A 314 -0.23 -3.43 1.47
N THR A 315 0.05 -4.00 0.32
CA THR A 315 -0.01 -5.45 0.11
C THR A 315 1.16 -6.16 0.79
N THR A 316 2.39 -5.62 0.66
CA THR A 316 3.61 -6.31 1.08
C THR A 316 4.10 -5.92 2.47
N GLY A 317 3.86 -4.67 2.89
CA GLY A 317 4.40 -4.11 4.14
C GLY A 317 4.01 -4.85 5.41
N PRO A 318 2.72 -5.20 5.63
CA PRO A 318 2.33 -5.98 6.80
C PRO A 318 3.03 -7.32 6.89
N PHE A 319 3.20 -8.02 5.77
CA PHE A 319 3.91 -9.29 5.70
C PHE A 319 5.41 -9.14 5.94
N ILE A 320 6.06 -8.11 5.36
CA ILE A 320 7.46 -7.77 5.64
C ILE A 320 7.65 -7.48 7.13
N GLY A 321 6.76 -6.69 7.73
CA GLY A 321 6.80 -6.41 9.18
C GLY A 321 6.70 -7.67 10.03
N TYR A 322 5.84 -8.61 9.63
CA TYR A 322 5.73 -9.93 10.28
C TYR A 322 7.04 -10.73 10.15
N LEU A 323 7.65 -10.80 8.96
CA LEU A 323 8.91 -11.52 8.73
C LEU A 323 10.06 -10.92 9.54
N LEU A 324 10.20 -9.60 9.59
CA LEU A 324 11.22 -8.93 10.40
C LEU A 324 11.01 -9.19 11.90
N ALA A 325 9.75 -9.20 12.36
CA ALA A 325 9.44 -9.54 13.75
C ALA A 325 9.77 -11.00 14.07
N MET A 326 9.48 -11.92 13.15
CA MET A 326 9.88 -13.35 13.30
C MET A 326 11.38 -13.48 13.40
N TYR A 327 12.12 -12.86 12.50
CA TYR A 327 13.60 -12.88 12.52
C TYR A 327 14.16 -12.41 13.86
N LEU A 328 13.68 -11.29 14.40
CA LEU A 328 14.15 -10.75 15.68
C LEU A 328 13.74 -11.61 16.88
N ASN A 329 12.54 -12.21 16.85
CA ASN A 329 12.06 -13.06 17.96
C ASN A 329 12.78 -14.41 18.02
N THR A 330 13.18 -14.96 16.88
CA THR A 330 13.73 -16.34 16.76
C THR A 330 15.23 -16.38 16.47
N GLY A 331 15.81 -15.29 15.95
CA GLY A 331 17.20 -15.24 15.49
C GLY A 331 17.44 -15.93 14.14
N SER A 332 16.37 -16.29 13.42
CA SER A 332 16.46 -17.05 12.16
C SER A 332 15.39 -16.61 11.16
#